data_d53b25b31e8b7875f8c99a64b0e36fb0
#
_entry.id   d53b25b31e8b7875f8c99a64b0e36fb0
#
_cell.length_a   1.000
_cell.length_b   1.000
_cell.length_c   1.000
_cell.angle_alpha   90.00
_cell.angle_beta   90.00
_cell.angle_gamma   90.00
#
_symmetry.space_group_name_H-M   'P 1'
#
loop_
_entity.id
_entity.type
_entity.pdbx_description
1 polymer ?
#
loop_
_entity_poly.entity_id
_entity_poly.type
_entity_poly.pdbx_seq_one_letter_code
_entity_poly.pdbx_strand_id
1 'polypeptide(L)'
;MIPFPSRRAVGAALVAGLLAVMPMQAAAQRDAPVIAAASDLQFAITEVAQAFTAETGQAVRLSFGSTGNFARQIREGAPFGVFMAADEAFIADLHADGFTRDAGDLYALGRIVIMVPEGSALAPDADLDALERMLTAGEIARFAIANPEHAPYGMRAREALISRGLWDDLQPVMVLGENVSQAAQFALSGNAAGGIIAYSLALAPQVAARGTYALIPEDWHAPLRQRMALLKGAGPTAEAFYAYMQTPEARAIMAGYGFDLPGDG
;
A
#
# COMPACT_ATOMS: atom_id res chain seq x y z
N MET A 1 -0.15 49.86 -65.78
CA MET A 1 0.65 49.81 -64.56
C MET A 1 -0.32 49.41 -63.45
N ILE A 2 -0.46 48.11 -63.12
CA ILE A 2 -1.43 47.58 -62.17
C ILE A 2 -0.60 47.11 -60.93
N PRO A 3 -0.89 47.56 -59.71
CA PRO A 3 -0.15 47.13 -58.53
C PRO A 3 -0.66 45.78 -58.00
N PHE A 4 0.27 44.85 -57.74
CA PHE A 4 0.00 43.57 -57.06
C PHE A 4 -0.30 43.81 -55.56
N PRO A 5 -1.27 43.08 -54.97
CA PRO A 5 -1.46 43.09 -53.52
C PRO A 5 -0.49 42.17 -52.78
N SER A 6 0.05 42.65 -51.68
CA SER A 6 1.03 41.97 -50.81
C SER A 6 0.43 40.75 -50.10
N ARG A 7 1.14 39.62 -50.19
CA ARG A 7 0.94 38.40 -49.36
C ARG A 7 1.43 38.62 -47.92
N ARG A 8 0.57 39.07 -47.01
CA ARG A 8 0.82 39.03 -45.54
C ARG A 8 -0.50 39.12 -44.78
N ALA A 9 -1.25 38.04 -44.66
CA ALA A 9 -2.33 37.86 -43.71
C ALA A 9 -2.99 36.47 -43.79
N VAL A 10 -2.22 35.41 -43.66
CA VAL A 10 -2.74 34.04 -43.38
C VAL A 10 -1.71 33.34 -42.51
N GLY A 11 -1.83 33.46 -41.20
CA GLY A 11 -0.89 32.81 -40.26
C GLY A 11 -1.20 32.98 -38.80
N ALA A 12 -2.35 33.53 -38.39
CA ALA A 12 -2.61 33.85 -36.99
C ALA A 12 -3.86 33.20 -36.36
N ALA A 13 -4.53 32.25 -37.05
CA ALA A 13 -5.82 31.71 -36.58
C ALA A 13 -5.79 30.25 -36.12
N LEU A 14 -4.64 29.58 -36.01
CA LEU A 14 -4.56 28.14 -35.67
C LEU A 14 -3.84 27.79 -34.35
N VAL A 15 -3.46 28.76 -33.53
CA VAL A 15 -2.77 28.51 -32.24
C VAL A 15 -3.68 28.74 -31.01
N ALA A 16 -4.87 29.32 -31.16
CA ALA A 16 -5.76 29.64 -30.05
C ALA A 16 -6.63 28.47 -29.54
N GLY A 17 -6.65 27.32 -30.20
CA GLY A 17 -7.54 26.19 -29.87
C GLY A 17 -7.00 25.16 -28.88
N LEU A 18 -5.69 25.14 -28.57
CA LEU A 18 -5.09 24.06 -27.75
C LEU A 18 -4.85 24.42 -26.26
N LEU A 19 -5.11 25.63 -25.83
CA LEU A 19 -4.83 26.10 -24.45
C LEU A 19 -6.02 26.04 -23.48
N ALA A 20 -7.23 25.65 -23.93
CA ALA A 20 -8.44 25.68 -23.10
C ALA A 20 -8.77 24.34 -22.38
N VAL A 21 -8.07 23.23 -22.66
CA VAL A 21 -8.41 21.92 -22.08
C VAL A 21 -7.63 21.62 -20.79
N MET A 22 -6.50 22.29 -20.53
CA MET A 22 -5.66 22.03 -19.34
C MET A 22 -6.22 22.47 -17.97
N PRO A 23 -7.03 23.52 -17.80
CA PRO A 23 -7.49 23.92 -16.47
C PRO A 23 -8.58 23.01 -15.87
N MET A 24 -9.34 22.31 -16.69
CA MET A 24 -10.46 21.47 -16.21
C MET A 24 -10.01 20.15 -15.61
N GLN A 25 -8.97 19.52 -16.14
CA GLN A 25 -8.38 18.29 -15.56
C GLN A 25 -7.65 18.56 -14.24
N ALA A 26 -6.96 19.69 -14.13
CA ALA A 26 -6.26 20.07 -12.89
C ALA A 26 -7.24 20.43 -11.74
N ALA A 27 -8.42 20.95 -12.06
CA ALA A 27 -9.47 21.24 -11.08
C ALA A 27 -10.13 19.94 -10.59
N ALA A 28 -10.49 19.02 -11.48
CA ALA A 28 -11.09 17.74 -11.14
C ALA A 28 -10.17 16.88 -10.25
N GLN A 29 -8.85 16.99 -10.42
CA GLN A 29 -7.89 16.26 -9.61
C GLN A 29 -7.70 16.84 -8.20
N ARG A 30 -7.97 18.13 -7.99
CA ARG A 30 -7.94 18.76 -6.66
C ARG A 30 -9.14 18.36 -5.80
N ASP A 31 -10.29 18.12 -6.42
CA ASP A 31 -11.54 17.74 -5.75
C ASP A 31 -11.70 16.22 -5.62
N ALA A 32 -10.76 15.42 -6.17
CA ALA A 32 -10.78 13.98 -6.08
C ALA A 32 -10.69 13.52 -4.61
N PRO A 33 -11.53 12.55 -4.18
CA PRO A 33 -11.51 12.04 -2.81
C PRO A 33 -10.17 11.38 -2.48
N VAL A 34 -9.75 11.51 -1.23
CA VAL A 34 -8.54 10.83 -0.74
C VAL A 34 -8.92 9.46 -0.20
N ILE A 35 -8.24 8.44 -0.69
CA ILE A 35 -8.31 7.08 -0.20
C ILE A 35 -7.13 6.87 0.74
N ALA A 36 -7.41 6.65 2.03
CA ALA A 36 -6.41 6.27 3.01
C ALA A 36 -6.18 4.75 2.92
N ALA A 37 -5.04 4.33 2.41
CA ALA A 37 -4.74 2.93 2.17
C ALA A 37 -3.52 2.48 2.97
N ALA A 38 -3.60 1.31 3.59
CA ALA A 38 -2.45 0.68 4.22
C ALA A 38 -1.33 0.51 3.20
N SER A 39 -0.08 0.70 3.63
CA SER A 39 1.04 0.89 2.71
C SER A 39 1.49 -0.38 1.97
N ASP A 40 1.05 -1.56 2.41
CA ASP A 40 1.20 -2.82 1.67
C ASP A 40 0.45 -2.81 0.34
N LEU A 41 -0.58 -1.97 0.22
CA LEU A 41 -1.40 -1.77 -0.98
C LEU A 41 -0.74 -0.85 -2.02
N GLN A 42 0.41 -0.25 -1.73
CA GLN A 42 0.98 0.86 -2.51
C GLN A 42 0.98 0.61 -4.01
N PHE A 43 1.38 -0.57 -4.46
CA PHE A 43 1.47 -0.88 -5.88
C PHE A 43 0.13 -1.38 -6.44
N ALA A 44 -0.52 -2.31 -5.77
CA ALA A 44 -1.79 -2.87 -6.20
C ALA A 44 -2.88 -1.80 -6.34
N ILE A 45 -3.09 -0.96 -5.32
CA ILE A 45 -4.13 0.08 -5.36
C ILE A 45 -3.76 1.22 -6.31
N THR A 46 -2.49 1.48 -6.57
CA THR A 46 -2.09 2.42 -7.63
C THR A 46 -2.54 1.92 -8.99
N GLU A 47 -2.36 0.64 -9.29
CA GLU A 47 -2.81 0.02 -10.55
C GLU A 47 -4.34 -0.02 -10.63
N VAL A 48 -5.03 -0.42 -9.56
CA VAL A 48 -6.50 -0.38 -9.49
C VAL A 48 -7.05 1.04 -9.72
N ALA A 49 -6.45 2.07 -9.11
CA ALA A 49 -6.87 3.46 -9.30
C ALA A 49 -6.64 3.97 -10.73
N GLN A 50 -5.60 3.48 -11.41
CA GLN A 50 -5.37 3.76 -12.84
C GLN A 50 -6.46 3.09 -13.71
N ALA A 51 -6.78 1.81 -13.46
CA ALA A 51 -7.83 1.09 -14.15
C ALA A 51 -9.20 1.75 -13.91
N PHE A 52 -9.53 2.09 -12.67
CA PHE A 52 -10.73 2.84 -12.32
C PHE A 52 -10.85 4.15 -13.11
N THR A 53 -9.76 4.90 -13.19
CA THR A 53 -9.76 6.18 -13.93
C THR A 53 -9.93 5.96 -15.42
N ALA A 54 -9.28 4.95 -15.99
CA ALA A 54 -9.39 4.62 -17.40
C ALA A 54 -10.82 4.21 -17.80
N GLU A 55 -11.51 3.45 -16.93
CA GLU A 55 -12.85 2.95 -17.19
C GLU A 55 -13.94 3.99 -16.93
N THR A 56 -13.82 4.75 -15.85
CA THR A 56 -14.90 5.64 -15.38
C THR A 56 -14.69 7.11 -15.72
N GLY A 57 -13.46 7.51 -16.06
CA GLY A 57 -13.07 8.92 -16.18
C GLY A 57 -12.97 9.66 -14.84
N GLN A 58 -13.25 8.99 -13.71
CA GLN A 58 -13.16 9.57 -12.38
C GLN A 58 -11.76 9.32 -11.79
N ALA A 59 -11.28 10.22 -10.94
CA ALA A 59 -9.98 10.08 -10.29
C ALA A 59 -10.11 10.05 -8.78
N VAL A 60 -9.22 9.30 -8.12
CA VAL A 60 -9.01 9.32 -6.68
C VAL A 60 -7.57 9.72 -6.36
N ARG A 61 -7.34 10.24 -5.17
CA ARG A 61 -6.00 10.49 -4.64
C ARG A 61 -5.67 9.43 -3.60
N LEU A 62 -4.51 8.81 -3.73
CA LEU A 62 -4.07 7.77 -2.80
C LEU A 62 -3.16 8.38 -1.73
N SER A 63 -3.37 8.01 -0.49
CA SER A 63 -2.49 8.29 0.63
C SER A 63 -2.12 6.98 1.29
N PHE A 64 -0.80 6.69 1.40
CA PHE A 64 -0.30 5.45 1.94
C PHE A 64 0.36 5.67 3.31
N GLY A 65 0.06 4.79 4.27
CA GLY A 65 0.58 4.91 5.63
C GLY A 65 0.29 3.66 6.47
N SER A 66 0.54 3.74 7.79
CA SER A 66 0.13 2.67 8.67
C SER A 66 -1.37 2.78 9.01
N THR A 67 -2.01 1.63 9.15
CA THR A 67 -3.43 1.52 9.47
C THR A 67 -3.79 2.26 10.75
N GLY A 68 -3.00 2.10 11.83
CA GLY A 68 -3.27 2.76 13.11
C GLY A 68 -3.14 4.28 13.04
N ASN A 69 -2.18 4.80 12.27
CA ASN A 69 -2.04 6.24 12.09
C ASN A 69 -3.20 6.84 11.30
N PHE A 70 -3.69 6.15 10.27
CA PHE A 70 -4.91 6.58 9.57
C PHE A 70 -6.15 6.52 10.45
N ALA A 71 -6.31 5.45 11.26
CA ALA A 71 -7.42 5.37 12.20
C ALA A 71 -7.42 6.53 13.21
N ARG A 72 -6.24 6.95 13.70
CA ARG A 72 -6.11 8.15 14.54
C ARG A 72 -6.48 9.42 13.77
N GLN A 73 -5.94 9.64 12.56
CA GLN A 73 -6.26 10.81 11.73
C GLN A 73 -7.76 10.90 11.41
N ILE A 74 -8.43 9.76 11.17
CA ILE A 74 -9.88 9.72 10.96
C ILE A 74 -10.64 10.22 12.20
N ARG A 75 -10.23 9.78 13.40
CA ARG A 75 -10.81 10.27 14.66
C ARG A 75 -10.56 11.77 14.87
N GLU A 76 -9.44 12.29 14.36
CA GLU A 76 -9.07 13.71 14.37
C GLU A 76 -9.77 14.52 13.25
N GLY A 77 -10.61 13.88 12.41
CA GLY A 77 -11.41 14.54 11.39
C GLY A 77 -10.73 14.69 10.03
N ALA A 78 -9.72 13.89 9.71
CA ALA A 78 -9.10 13.91 8.40
C ALA A 78 -10.13 13.56 7.30
N PRO A 79 -10.17 14.31 6.17
CA PRO A 79 -11.23 14.23 5.17
C PRO A 79 -10.97 13.11 4.15
N PHE A 80 -10.87 11.87 4.62
CA PHE A 80 -10.77 10.70 3.75
C PHE A 80 -12.15 10.23 3.28
N GLY A 81 -12.26 9.70 2.06
CA GLY A 81 -13.49 9.12 1.52
C GLY A 81 -13.62 7.63 1.81
N VAL A 82 -12.52 6.89 1.61
CA VAL A 82 -12.42 5.45 1.90
C VAL A 82 -11.21 5.22 2.80
N PHE A 83 -11.36 4.31 3.75
CA PHE A 83 -10.26 3.77 4.52
C PHE A 83 -10.09 2.27 4.20
N MET A 84 -8.88 1.89 3.77
CA MET A 84 -8.48 0.51 3.46
C MET A 84 -7.44 0.06 4.48
N ALA A 85 -7.90 -0.66 5.49
CA ALA A 85 -7.10 -1.11 6.63
C ALA A 85 -6.47 -2.48 6.36
N ALA A 86 -5.23 -2.69 6.80
CA ALA A 86 -4.57 -4.00 6.75
C ALA A 86 -4.99 -4.96 7.88
N ASP A 87 -5.84 -4.48 8.82
CA ASP A 87 -6.45 -5.31 9.85
C ASP A 87 -7.89 -4.82 10.11
N GLU A 88 -8.85 -5.75 10.04
CA GLU A 88 -10.28 -5.45 10.15
C GLU A 88 -10.70 -4.88 11.51
N ALA A 89 -9.94 -5.13 12.58
CA ALA A 89 -10.23 -4.59 13.91
C ALA A 89 -10.27 -3.06 13.92
N PHE A 90 -9.41 -2.39 13.16
CA PHE A 90 -9.42 -0.93 13.05
C PHE A 90 -10.69 -0.38 12.39
N ILE A 91 -11.25 -1.11 11.41
CA ILE A 91 -12.54 -0.73 10.80
C ILE A 91 -13.68 -0.97 11.80
N ALA A 92 -13.66 -2.10 12.53
CA ALA A 92 -14.68 -2.40 13.55
C ALA A 92 -14.71 -1.34 14.63
N ASP A 93 -13.56 -0.90 15.14
CA ASP A 93 -13.44 0.16 16.13
C ASP A 93 -13.96 1.50 15.60
N LEU A 94 -13.56 1.91 14.39
CA LEU A 94 -14.05 3.14 13.77
C LEU A 94 -15.56 3.10 13.49
N HIS A 95 -16.10 1.92 13.17
CA HIS A 95 -17.52 1.73 13.00
C HIS A 95 -18.28 1.90 14.32
N ALA A 96 -17.80 1.26 15.38
CA ALA A 96 -18.35 1.43 16.74
C ALA A 96 -18.30 2.88 17.21
N ASP A 97 -17.22 3.60 16.89
CA ASP A 97 -17.06 5.04 17.20
C ASP A 97 -17.89 5.94 16.26
N GLY A 98 -18.54 5.38 15.24
CA GLY A 98 -19.44 6.08 14.33
C GLY A 98 -18.76 6.89 13.23
N PHE A 99 -17.55 6.56 12.81
CA PHE A 99 -16.82 7.23 11.72
C PHE A 99 -17.09 6.65 10.33
N THR A 100 -17.50 5.37 10.25
CA THR A 100 -17.81 4.70 8.98
C THR A 100 -19.33 4.66 8.74
N ARG A 101 -19.74 4.45 7.49
CA ARG A 101 -21.18 4.30 7.14
C ARG A 101 -21.75 2.97 7.62
N ASP A 102 -20.94 1.92 7.52
CA ASP A 102 -21.27 0.54 7.90
C ASP A 102 -19.99 -0.19 8.36
N ALA A 103 -20.10 -1.50 8.56
CA ALA A 103 -18.97 -2.35 8.98
C ALA A 103 -17.92 -2.58 7.87
N GLY A 104 -18.17 -2.09 6.65
CA GLY A 104 -17.30 -2.26 5.50
C GLY A 104 -17.19 -3.70 5.00
N ASP A 105 -16.37 -3.88 3.95
CA ASP A 105 -16.16 -5.16 3.28
C ASP A 105 -14.74 -5.68 3.46
N LEU A 106 -14.63 -6.98 3.69
CA LEU A 106 -13.34 -7.69 3.58
C LEU A 106 -12.95 -7.70 2.10
N TYR A 107 -11.75 -7.20 1.78
CA TYR A 107 -11.30 -7.12 0.38
C TYR A 107 -10.09 -8.00 0.09
N ALA A 108 -9.29 -8.39 1.11
CA ALA A 108 -8.10 -9.20 0.94
C ALA A 108 -7.66 -9.88 2.25
N LEU A 109 -6.84 -10.92 2.11
CA LEU A 109 -5.98 -11.43 3.18
C LEU A 109 -4.52 -11.20 2.76
N GLY A 110 -3.74 -10.61 3.64
CA GLY A 110 -2.33 -10.33 3.41
C GLY A 110 -1.42 -11.42 3.96
N ARG A 111 -0.21 -11.52 3.41
CA ARG A 111 0.85 -12.42 3.83
C ARG A 111 2.12 -11.66 4.19
N ILE A 112 2.95 -12.21 5.06
CA ILE A 112 4.27 -11.68 5.38
C ILE A 112 5.39 -12.56 4.83
N VAL A 113 6.52 -11.92 4.51
CA VAL A 113 7.73 -12.57 4.01
C VAL A 113 8.95 -12.05 4.75
N ILE A 114 9.95 -12.90 4.92
CA ILE A 114 11.31 -12.42 5.15
C ILE A 114 11.87 -11.99 3.79
N MET A 115 12.32 -10.75 3.67
CA MET A 115 12.93 -10.16 2.48
C MET A 115 14.37 -9.78 2.77
N VAL A 116 15.30 -10.19 1.91
CA VAL A 116 16.72 -9.88 2.05
C VAL A 116 17.22 -9.17 0.80
N PRO A 117 18.10 -8.16 0.92
CA PRO A 117 18.65 -7.47 -0.23
C PRO A 117 19.62 -8.37 -0.99
N GLU A 118 19.78 -8.10 -2.28
CA GLU A 118 20.80 -8.76 -3.10
C GLU A 118 22.18 -8.57 -2.47
N GLY A 119 22.98 -9.65 -2.41
CA GLY A 119 24.31 -9.66 -1.80
C GLY A 119 24.33 -9.72 -0.27
N SER A 120 23.17 -9.85 0.41
CA SER A 120 23.14 -10.14 1.84
C SER A 120 23.75 -11.51 2.14
N ALA A 121 24.46 -11.62 3.27
CA ALA A 121 24.89 -12.90 3.79
C ALA A 121 23.72 -13.75 4.37
N LEU A 122 22.63 -13.07 4.76
CA LEU A 122 21.41 -13.73 5.21
C LEU A 122 20.70 -14.33 4.00
N ALA A 123 20.43 -15.63 4.03
CA ALA A 123 19.56 -16.30 3.07
C ALA A 123 18.12 -16.30 3.59
N PRO A 124 17.11 -15.93 2.77
CA PRO A 124 15.74 -15.98 3.22
C PRO A 124 15.26 -17.45 3.24
N ASP A 125 14.73 -17.88 4.36
CA ASP A 125 14.07 -19.18 4.52
C ASP A 125 12.77 -19.01 5.32
N ALA A 126 11.80 -19.90 5.04
CA ALA A 126 10.47 -19.86 5.66
C ALA A 126 10.51 -20.07 7.17
N ASP A 127 11.47 -20.87 7.64
CA ASP A 127 11.60 -21.25 9.04
C ASP A 127 12.43 -20.26 9.87
N LEU A 128 13.00 -19.22 9.24
CA LEU A 128 13.87 -18.21 9.85
C LEU A 128 15.13 -18.78 10.51
N ASP A 129 15.55 -19.99 10.14
CA ASP A 129 16.72 -20.66 10.72
C ASP A 129 18.04 -19.94 10.41
N ALA A 130 18.15 -19.38 9.19
CA ALA A 130 19.32 -18.58 8.82
C ALA A 130 19.41 -17.30 9.66
N LEU A 131 18.26 -16.66 9.90
CA LEU A 131 18.17 -15.47 10.76
C LEU A 131 18.60 -15.81 12.20
N GLU A 132 18.10 -16.93 12.76
CA GLU A 132 18.43 -17.40 14.09
C GLU A 132 19.94 -17.67 14.24
N ARG A 133 20.55 -18.41 13.30
CA ARG A 133 21.99 -18.70 13.32
C ARG A 133 22.83 -17.43 13.28
N MET A 134 22.54 -16.51 12.36
CA MET A 134 23.30 -15.26 12.22
C MET A 134 23.10 -14.33 13.41
N LEU A 135 21.90 -14.29 14.00
CA LEU A 135 21.62 -13.51 15.19
C LEU A 135 22.42 -14.04 16.39
N THR A 136 22.42 -15.36 16.61
CA THR A 136 23.22 -16.03 17.64
C THR A 136 24.72 -15.80 17.46
N ALA A 137 25.20 -15.75 16.21
CA ALA A 137 26.60 -15.44 15.89
C ALA A 137 26.94 -13.95 16.04
N GLY A 138 25.96 -13.07 16.28
CA GLY A 138 26.19 -11.60 16.35
C GLY A 138 26.46 -10.96 14.99
N GLU A 139 26.05 -11.60 13.91
CA GLU A 139 26.30 -11.16 12.52
C GLU A 139 25.16 -10.27 11.97
N ILE A 140 24.05 -10.13 12.69
CA ILE A 140 22.92 -9.26 12.33
C ILE A 140 23.13 -7.89 12.99
N ALA A 141 23.58 -6.90 12.22
CA ALA A 141 23.74 -5.54 12.71
C ALA A 141 22.40 -4.75 12.73
N ARG A 142 21.53 -4.99 11.77
CA ARG A 142 20.19 -4.36 11.65
C ARG A 142 19.23 -5.28 10.94
N PHE A 143 17.97 -5.29 11.42
CA PHE A 143 16.86 -6.03 10.83
C PHE A 143 15.59 -5.17 10.85
N ALA A 144 14.86 -5.08 9.72
CA ALA A 144 13.76 -4.13 9.57
C ALA A 144 12.39 -4.80 9.71
N ILE A 145 11.50 -4.17 10.46
CA ILE A 145 10.06 -4.46 10.48
C ILE A 145 9.25 -3.16 10.51
N ALA A 146 7.96 -3.19 10.18
CA ALA A 146 7.08 -2.07 10.48
C ALA A 146 6.87 -1.94 12.00
N ASN A 147 6.62 -0.72 12.49
CA ASN A 147 6.41 -0.49 13.92
C ASN A 147 5.15 -1.23 14.42
N PRO A 148 5.25 -2.22 15.31
CA PRO A 148 4.12 -3.04 15.76
C PRO A 148 3.11 -2.28 16.62
N GLU A 149 3.43 -1.05 17.08
CA GLU A 149 2.50 -0.25 17.87
C GLU A 149 1.29 0.25 17.08
N HIS A 150 1.43 0.38 15.74
CA HIS A 150 0.37 0.96 14.91
C HIS A 150 0.29 0.38 13.47
N ALA A 151 1.23 -0.50 13.08
CA ALA A 151 1.23 -1.11 11.76
C ALA A 151 0.90 -2.61 11.86
N PRO A 152 -0.22 -3.09 11.27
CA PRO A 152 -0.62 -4.50 11.35
C PRO A 152 0.45 -5.47 10.86
N TYR A 153 1.15 -5.15 9.79
CA TYR A 153 2.27 -5.97 9.31
C TYR A 153 3.42 -6.07 10.32
N GLY A 154 3.66 -5.01 11.09
CA GLY A 154 4.59 -5.03 12.23
C GLY A 154 4.10 -5.91 13.37
N MET A 155 2.79 -5.88 13.68
CA MET A 155 2.18 -6.77 14.66
C MET A 155 2.36 -8.23 14.27
N ARG A 156 2.10 -8.59 13.01
CA ARG A 156 2.29 -9.97 12.49
C ARG A 156 3.75 -10.38 12.46
N ALA A 157 4.65 -9.47 12.08
CA ALA A 157 6.09 -9.73 12.17
C ALA A 157 6.53 -10.02 13.61
N ARG A 158 6.06 -9.24 14.59
CA ARG A 158 6.31 -9.49 16.01
C ARG A 158 5.80 -10.86 16.45
N GLU A 159 4.56 -11.21 16.10
CA GLU A 159 3.95 -12.51 16.45
C GLU A 159 4.76 -13.68 15.88
N ALA A 160 5.16 -13.61 14.61
CA ALA A 160 5.98 -14.63 13.97
C ALA A 160 7.35 -14.75 14.65
N LEU A 161 8.00 -13.64 14.97
CA LEU A 161 9.28 -13.63 15.68
C LEU A 161 9.16 -14.18 17.12
N ILE A 162 8.04 -13.90 17.81
CA ILE A 162 7.75 -14.49 19.13
C ILE A 162 7.54 -15.99 19.01
N SER A 163 6.78 -16.45 18.01
CA SER A 163 6.54 -17.88 17.74
C SER A 163 7.85 -18.65 17.54
N ARG A 164 8.87 -18.01 16.96
CA ARG A 164 10.22 -18.57 16.75
C ARG A 164 11.18 -18.33 17.93
N GLY A 165 10.77 -17.57 18.96
CA GLY A 165 11.65 -17.22 20.08
C GLY A 165 12.72 -16.18 19.74
N LEU A 166 12.60 -15.48 18.59
CA LEU A 166 13.62 -14.54 18.09
C LEU A 166 13.36 -13.08 18.46
N TRP A 167 12.19 -12.79 19.02
CA TRP A 167 11.76 -11.42 19.25
C TRP A 167 12.72 -10.63 20.17
N ASP A 168 13.05 -11.20 21.32
CA ASP A 168 13.85 -10.50 22.33
C ASP A 168 15.29 -10.27 21.86
N ASP A 169 15.88 -11.24 21.17
CA ASP A 169 17.24 -11.16 20.64
C ASP A 169 17.35 -10.19 19.45
N LEU A 170 16.27 -9.99 18.69
CA LEU A 170 16.23 -9.03 17.60
C LEU A 170 16.01 -7.57 18.03
N GLN A 171 15.38 -7.31 19.18
CA GLN A 171 15.07 -5.95 19.62
C GLN A 171 16.27 -5.00 19.58
N PRO A 172 17.49 -5.37 20.04
CA PRO A 172 18.63 -4.46 20.04
C PRO A 172 19.10 -4.01 18.65
N VAL A 173 18.80 -4.81 17.61
CA VAL A 173 19.24 -4.57 16.23
C VAL A 173 18.08 -4.20 15.30
N MET A 174 16.89 -4.01 15.88
CA MET A 174 15.67 -3.76 15.09
C MET A 174 15.61 -2.33 14.58
N VAL A 175 15.19 -2.17 13.34
CA VAL A 175 14.89 -0.88 12.71
C VAL A 175 13.41 -0.84 12.38
N LEU A 176 12.69 0.10 13.00
CA LEU A 176 11.25 0.23 12.86
C LEU A 176 10.88 1.22 11.75
N GLY A 177 10.17 0.73 10.73
CA GLY A 177 9.51 1.58 9.73
C GLY A 177 8.18 2.09 10.26
N GLU A 178 7.83 3.32 9.96
CA GLU A 178 6.53 3.92 10.28
C GLU A 178 5.35 3.12 9.69
N ASN A 179 5.59 2.42 8.60
CA ASN A 179 4.68 1.53 7.93
C ASN A 179 5.47 0.43 7.19
N VAL A 180 4.78 -0.55 6.61
CA VAL A 180 5.46 -1.70 6.00
C VAL A 180 6.20 -1.37 4.70
N SER A 181 5.81 -0.33 3.96
CA SER A 181 6.60 0.15 2.81
C SER A 181 7.92 0.76 3.24
N GLN A 182 7.96 1.51 4.35
CA GLN A 182 9.22 2.03 4.90
C GLN A 182 10.08 0.90 5.47
N ALA A 183 9.48 -0.11 6.10
CA ALA A 183 10.22 -1.31 6.51
C ALA A 183 10.88 -2.01 5.32
N ALA A 184 10.17 -2.14 4.18
CA ALA A 184 10.73 -2.68 2.95
C ALA A 184 11.90 -1.83 2.42
N GLN A 185 11.80 -0.51 2.48
CA GLN A 185 12.90 0.39 2.09
C GLN A 185 14.13 0.17 2.99
N PHE A 186 13.94 0.05 4.31
CA PHE A 186 15.02 -0.21 5.25
C PHE A 186 15.65 -1.60 5.02
N ALA A 187 14.83 -2.64 4.84
CA ALA A 187 15.30 -4.00 4.57
C ALA A 187 16.19 -4.06 3.31
N LEU A 188 15.87 -3.27 2.29
CA LEU A 188 16.54 -3.24 1.00
C LEU A 188 17.57 -2.12 0.84
N SER A 189 17.86 -1.35 1.90
CA SER A 189 18.79 -0.21 1.83
C SER A 189 20.27 -0.60 1.72
N GLY A 190 20.60 -1.89 1.93
CA GLY A 190 21.98 -2.37 2.06
C GLY A 190 22.61 -2.14 3.44
N ASN A 191 21.89 -1.48 4.36
CA ASN A 191 22.32 -1.25 5.74
C ASN A 191 21.70 -2.20 6.75
N ALA A 192 20.71 -3.01 6.33
CA ALA A 192 20.08 -4.06 7.11
C ALA A 192 20.37 -5.43 6.46
N ALA A 193 20.46 -6.48 7.26
CA ALA A 193 20.60 -7.84 6.75
C ALA A 193 19.35 -8.28 5.96
N GLY A 194 18.20 -7.74 6.32
CA GLY A 194 16.90 -7.98 5.71
C GLY A 194 15.77 -7.41 6.59
N GLY A 195 14.57 -7.91 6.39
CA GLY A 195 13.41 -7.53 7.20
C GLY A 195 12.19 -8.40 6.93
N ILE A 196 11.17 -8.27 7.79
CA ILE A 196 9.85 -8.86 7.54
C ILE A 196 8.94 -7.76 6.97
N ILE A 197 8.43 -8.03 5.76
CA ILE A 197 7.62 -7.09 4.98
C ILE A 197 6.34 -7.77 4.44
N ALA A 198 5.50 -7.00 3.76
CA ALA A 198 4.32 -7.51 3.06
C ALA A 198 4.73 -8.31 1.81
N TYR A 199 4.09 -9.45 1.58
CA TYR A 199 4.27 -10.23 0.36
C TYR A 199 3.90 -9.43 -0.89
N SER A 200 2.84 -8.64 -0.83
CA SER A 200 2.42 -7.75 -1.90
C SER A 200 3.48 -6.74 -2.34
N LEU A 201 4.29 -6.26 -1.41
CA LEU A 201 5.43 -5.40 -1.73
C LEU A 201 6.57 -6.20 -2.35
N ALA A 202 6.85 -7.41 -1.85
CA ALA A 202 7.92 -8.26 -2.37
C ALA A 202 7.68 -8.69 -3.83
N LEU A 203 6.41 -8.84 -4.24
CA LEU A 203 6.02 -9.17 -5.62
C LEU A 203 6.11 -7.98 -6.59
N ALA A 204 6.10 -6.74 -6.09
CA ALA A 204 6.18 -5.58 -6.96
C ALA A 204 7.53 -5.57 -7.71
N PRO A 205 7.54 -5.40 -9.06
CA PRO A 205 8.76 -5.56 -9.87
C PRO A 205 9.96 -4.74 -9.38
N GLN A 206 9.72 -3.52 -8.93
CA GLN A 206 10.78 -2.62 -8.42
C GLN A 206 11.32 -3.02 -7.05
N VAL A 207 10.61 -3.86 -6.29
CA VAL A 207 11.05 -4.44 -5.02
C VAL A 207 11.69 -5.79 -5.27
N ALA A 208 11.05 -6.66 -6.06
CA ALA A 208 11.54 -7.98 -6.43
C ALA A 208 12.94 -7.94 -7.09
N ALA A 209 13.21 -6.90 -7.88
CA ALA A 209 14.52 -6.70 -8.53
C ALA A 209 15.67 -6.39 -7.55
N ARG A 210 15.39 -6.16 -6.25
CA ARG A 210 16.37 -5.71 -5.26
C ARG A 210 16.75 -6.75 -4.22
N GLY A 211 16.14 -7.94 -4.27
CA GLY A 211 16.40 -8.97 -3.29
C GLY A 211 15.55 -10.21 -3.50
N THR A 212 15.65 -11.12 -2.56
CA THR A 212 14.90 -12.39 -2.54
C THR A 212 14.10 -12.52 -1.26
N TYR A 213 13.06 -13.35 -1.27
CA TYR A 213 12.18 -13.52 -0.12
C TYR A 213 11.78 -15.00 0.09
N ALA A 214 11.32 -15.30 1.31
CA ALA A 214 10.60 -16.52 1.63
C ALA A 214 9.32 -16.19 2.40
N LEU A 215 8.23 -16.91 2.11
CA LEU A 215 6.95 -16.77 2.83
C LEU A 215 7.10 -17.29 4.26
N ILE A 216 6.62 -16.53 5.23
CA ILE A 216 6.52 -16.95 6.62
C ILE A 216 5.23 -17.78 6.81
N PRO A 217 5.27 -18.89 7.57
CA PRO A 217 4.11 -19.71 7.86
C PRO A 217 2.96 -18.93 8.50
N GLU A 218 1.74 -19.17 8.05
CA GLU A 218 0.54 -18.42 8.50
C GLU A 218 0.13 -18.75 9.94
N ASP A 219 0.49 -19.93 10.42
CA ASP A 219 0.20 -20.37 11.78
C ASP A 219 1.09 -19.72 12.85
N TRP A 220 2.10 -18.94 12.45
CA TRP A 220 2.96 -18.21 13.38
C TRP A 220 2.40 -16.82 13.77
N HIS A 221 1.35 -16.38 13.13
CA HIS A 221 0.74 -15.08 13.38
C HIS A 221 -0.77 -15.10 13.10
N ALA A 222 -1.49 -14.16 13.68
CA ALA A 222 -2.89 -13.97 13.35
C ALA A 222 -3.05 -13.53 11.87
N PRO A 223 -4.15 -13.91 11.20
CA PRO A 223 -4.36 -13.57 9.79
C PRO A 223 -4.48 -12.05 9.59
N LEU A 224 -3.92 -11.54 8.48
CA LEU A 224 -4.08 -10.15 8.04
C LEU A 224 -5.36 -10.02 7.25
N ARG A 225 -6.50 -10.00 7.94
CA ARG A 225 -7.83 -9.81 7.34
C ARG A 225 -8.01 -8.32 7.04
N GLN A 226 -7.90 -7.96 5.78
CA GLN A 226 -7.91 -6.57 5.34
C GLN A 226 -9.33 -6.13 4.97
N ARG A 227 -9.79 -5.07 5.60
CA ARG A 227 -11.16 -4.54 5.44
C ARG A 227 -11.11 -3.08 5.01
N MET A 228 -12.04 -2.70 4.13
CA MET A 228 -12.25 -1.31 3.72
C MET A 228 -13.63 -0.81 4.16
N ALA A 229 -13.74 0.49 4.38
CA ALA A 229 -15.01 1.13 4.69
C ALA A 229 -15.12 2.53 4.06
N LEU A 230 -16.34 2.89 3.69
CA LEU A 230 -16.70 4.27 3.37
C LEU A 230 -16.80 5.07 4.66
N LEU A 231 -16.13 6.22 4.71
CA LEU A 231 -16.27 7.15 5.82
C LEU A 231 -17.55 7.98 5.67
N LYS A 232 -18.10 8.51 6.76
CA LYS A 232 -19.39 9.22 6.73
C LYS A 232 -19.44 10.40 5.76
N GLY A 233 -18.32 11.08 5.52
CA GLY A 233 -18.20 12.20 4.58
C GLY A 233 -17.92 11.78 3.13
N ALA A 234 -17.92 10.49 2.80
CA ALA A 234 -17.63 10.01 1.46
C ALA A 234 -18.63 10.52 0.43
N GLY A 235 -18.12 11.05 -0.70
CA GLY A 235 -18.93 11.48 -1.84
C GLY A 235 -19.02 10.40 -2.94
N PRO A 236 -19.77 10.69 -4.03
CA PRO A 236 -20.08 9.72 -5.08
C PRO A 236 -18.85 9.05 -5.73
N THR A 237 -17.76 9.78 -5.95
CA THR A 237 -16.54 9.19 -6.53
C THR A 237 -15.87 8.21 -5.57
N ALA A 238 -15.90 8.46 -4.26
CA ALA A 238 -15.39 7.51 -3.26
C ALA A 238 -16.27 6.25 -3.20
N GLU A 239 -17.59 6.39 -3.32
CA GLU A 239 -18.55 5.29 -3.41
C GLU A 239 -18.30 4.44 -4.68
N ALA A 240 -18.08 5.10 -5.81
CA ALA A 240 -17.79 4.42 -7.07
C ALA A 240 -16.45 3.64 -6.99
N PHE A 241 -15.41 4.22 -6.40
CA PHE A 241 -14.13 3.53 -6.19
C PHE A 241 -14.28 2.34 -5.22
N TYR A 242 -15.02 2.51 -4.12
CA TYR A 242 -15.31 1.44 -3.18
C TYR A 242 -16.00 0.26 -3.87
N ALA A 243 -17.03 0.53 -4.69
CA ALA A 243 -17.73 -0.50 -5.48
C ALA A 243 -16.81 -1.14 -6.52
N TYR A 244 -15.92 -0.35 -7.15
CA TYR A 244 -14.96 -0.83 -8.15
C TYR A 244 -14.01 -1.90 -7.58
N MET A 245 -13.63 -1.82 -6.31
CA MET A 245 -12.79 -2.82 -5.64
C MET A 245 -13.38 -4.24 -5.68
N GLN A 246 -14.69 -4.39 -5.88
CA GLN A 246 -15.37 -5.68 -5.97
C GLN A 246 -15.46 -6.21 -7.42
N THR A 247 -15.02 -5.44 -8.41
CA THR A 247 -15.04 -5.88 -9.82
C THR A 247 -14.01 -6.98 -10.08
N PRO A 248 -14.27 -7.84 -11.08
CA PRO A 248 -13.29 -8.87 -11.47
C PRO A 248 -11.93 -8.28 -11.84
N GLU A 249 -11.87 -7.09 -12.45
CA GLU A 249 -10.63 -6.43 -12.85
C GLU A 249 -9.81 -6.00 -11.63
N ALA A 250 -10.41 -5.28 -10.67
CA ALA A 250 -9.72 -4.88 -9.45
C ALA A 250 -9.26 -6.11 -8.64
N ARG A 251 -10.10 -7.13 -8.54
CA ARG A 251 -9.75 -8.39 -7.86
C ARG A 251 -8.59 -9.12 -8.55
N ALA A 252 -8.56 -9.17 -9.88
CA ALA A 252 -7.45 -9.77 -10.63
C ALA A 252 -6.13 -9.03 -10.40
N ILE A 253 -6.15 -7.70 -10.35
CA ILE A 253 -4.98 -6.89 -10.00
C ILE A 253 -4.52 -7.24 -8.57
N MET A 254 -5.42 -7.26 -7.59
CA MET A 254 -5.09 -7.60 -6.20
C MET A 254 -4.46 -9.00 -6.09
N ALA A 255 -5.05 -10.01 -6.74
CA ALA A 255 -4.52 -11.37 -6.79
C ALA A 255 -3.10 -11.42 -7.42
N GLY A 256 -2.85 -10.61 -8.46
CA GLY A 256 -1.54 -10.48 -9.10
C GLY A 256 -0.43 -9.99 -8.14
N TYR A 257 -0.80 -9.25 -7.09
CA TYR A 257 0.09 -8.84 -6.01
C TYR A 257 0.08 -9.80 -4.80
N GLY A 258 -0.44 -11.02 -4.96
CA GLY A 258 -0.37 -12.08 -3.96
C GLY A 258 -1.30 -11.89 -2.75
N PHE A 259 -2.37 -11.15 -2.93
CA PHE A 259 -3.46 -11.12 -1.96
C PHE A 259 -4.39 -12.31 -2.17
N ASP A 260 -4.72 -13.03 -1.09
CA ASP A 260 -5.81 -13.99 -1.13
C ASP A 260 -7.14 -13.24 -1.03
N LEU A 261 -8.10 -13.59 -1.89
CA LEU A 261 -9.34 -12.82 -2.03
C LEU A 261 -10.52 -13.54 -1.37
N PRO A 262 -11.40 -12.80 -0.66
CA PRO A 262 -12.60 -13.40 -0.06
C PRO A 262 -13.49 -14.02 -1.14
N GLY A 263 -13.96 -15.26 -0.89
CA GLY A 263 -14.89 -15.96 -1.78
C GLY A 263 -14.25 -16.81 -2.88
N ASP A 264 -12.91 -16.91 -2.94
CA ASP A 264 -12.19 -17.74 -3.91
C ASP A 264 -11.80 -19.12 -3.32
N GLY A 265 -12.29 -19.48 -2.11
CA GLY A 265 -12.03 -20.74 -1.39
C GLY A 265 -13.24 -21.67 -1.33
#